data_af4457d8164a1f12a2d414f0d4ded3c9
#
_entry.id   af4457d8164a1f12a2d414f0d4ded3c9
#
_cell.length_a   1.000
_cell.length_b   1.000
_cell.length_c   1.000
_cell.angle_alpha   90.00
_cell.angle_beta   90.00
_cell.angle_gamma   90.00
#
_symmetry.space_group_name_H-M   'P 1'
#
loop_
_entity.id
_entity.type
_entity.pdbx_description
1 polymer ?
#
loop_
_entity_poly.entity_id
_entity_poly.type
_entity_poly.pdbx_seq_one_letter_code
_entity_poly.pdbx_strand_id
1 'polypeptide(L)'
;MQTDGRVSLLVVDDEPRILSALERSLRREGYELITSETVEEALRLLDARPVDAILSDQRMPGTSGLQFLAEAARRRPDAIRMLITGWTEEIPPAQLEQLGVRALITKPWDDGKLKATLRRALKPGGG
;
A
#
# COMPACT_ATOMS: atom_id res chain seq x y z
N MET A 1 16.18 7.66 -0.28
CA MET A 1 17.01 6.46 -0.49
C MET A 1 17.11 5.67 0.80
N GLN A 2 16.96 4.38 0.72
CA GLN A 2 17.08 3.53 1.89
C GLN A 2 18.54 3.38 2.28
N THR A 3 18.83 3.60 3.55
CA THR A 3 20.20 3.47 4.04
C THR A 3 20.61 2.01 4.22
N ASP A 4 19.64 1.12 4.43
CA ASP A 4 19.90 -0.30 4.67
C ASP A 4 19.50 -1.19 3.48
N GLY A 5 19.06 -0.61 2.38
CA GLY A 5 18.69 -1.35 1.20
C GLY A 5 17.33 -2.03 1.25
N ARG A 6 16.60 -1.91 2.35
CA ARG A 6 15.27 -2.49 2.44
C ARG A 6 14.24 -1.61 1.73
N VAL A 7 13.24 -2.25 1.13
CA VAL A 7 12.10 -1.53 0.56
C VAL A 7 11.24 -1.02 1.70
N SER A 8 10.94 0.28 1.69
CA SER A 8 10.03 0.85 2.69
C SER A 8 8.60 0.81 2.16
N LEU A 9 7.71 0.24 2.95
CA LEU A 9 6.33 0.03 2.57
C LEU A 9 5.41 0.69 3.60
N LEU A 10 4.69 1.72 3.16
CA LEU A 10 3.70 2.38 4.01
C LEU A 10 2.36 1.67 3.84
N VAL A 11 1.80 1.20 4.94
CA VAL A 11 0.52 0.48 4.95
C VAL A 11 -0.50 1.33 5.69
N VAL A 12 -1.61 1.63 5.02
CA VAL A 12 -2.64 2.51 5.58
C VAL A 12 -3.96 1.74 5.67
N ASP A 13 -4.47 1.59 6.88
CA ASP A 13 -5.74 0.91 7.15
C ASP A 13 -6.25 1.38 8.50
N ASP A 14 -7.53 1.72 8.58
CA ASP A 14 -8.10 2.22 9.83
C ASP A 14 -8.35 1.13 10.87
N GLU A 15 -8.16 -0.13 10.51
CA GLU A 15 -8.32 -1.25 11.44
C GLU A 15 -6.96 -1.75 11.92
N PRO A 16 -6.63 -1.52 13.20
CA PRO A 16 -5.32 -1.97 13.71
C PRO A 16 -5.08 -3.47 13.56
N ARG A 17 -6.16 -4.27 13.61
CA ARG A 17 -6.02 -5.72 13.44
C ARG A 17 -5.51 -6.10 12.06
N ILE A 18 -5.93 -5.36 11.03
CA ILE A 18 -5.44 -5.59 9.67
C ILE A 18 -3.98 -5.23 9.57
N LEU A 19 -3.59 -4.09 10.16
CA LEU A 19 -2.19 -3.69 10.16
C LEU A 19 -1.31 -4.75 10.83
N SER A 20 -1.76 -5.25 11.98
CA SER A 20 -1.02 -6.30 12.68
C SER A 20 -0.93 -7.58 11.88
N ALA A 21 -2.02 -7.95 11.20
CA ALA A 21 -2.04 -9.15 10.38
C ALA A 21 -1.08 -9.03 9.20
N LEU A 22 -1.03 -7.86 8.56
CA LEU A 22 -0.09 -7.62 7.47
C LEU A 22 1.35 -7.66 7.96
N GLU A 23 1.61 -7.09 9.14
CA GLU A 23 2.94 -7.17 9.72
C GLU A 23 3.38 -8.62 9.93
N ARG A 24 2.48 -9.45 10.44
CA ARG A 24 2.78 -10.86 10.65
C ARG A 24 3.02 -11.58 9.32
N SER A 25 2.15 -11.34 8.34
CA SER A 25 2.27 -11.98 7.04
C SER A 25 3.58 -11.62 6.34
N LEU A 26 4.05 -10.38 6.53
CA LEU A 26 5.20 -9.87 5.78
C LEU A 26 6.49 -9.82 6.61
N ARG A 27 6.46 -10.33 7.83
CA ARG A 27 7.58 -10.18 8.77
C ARG A 27 8.92 -10.65 8.21
N ARG A 28 8.91 -11.73 7.44
CA ARG A 28 10.14 -12.32 6.94
C ARG A 28 10.51 -11.88 5.53
N GLU A 29 9.75 -10.95 4.96
CA GLU A 29 10.01 -10.49 3.60
C GLU A 29 11.12 -9.43 3.54
N GLY A 30 11.48 -8.86 4.68
CA GLY A 30 12.57 -7.89 4.72
C GLY A 30 12.17 -6.46 4.41
N TYR A 31 10.89 -6.18 4.29
CA TYR A 31 10.44 -4.79 4.10
C TYR A 31 10.55 -4.00 5.39
N GLU A 32 10.81 -2.72 5.25
CA GLU A 32 10.62 -1.79 6.36
C GLU A 32 9.17 -1.37 6.35
N LEU A 33 8.36 -1.92 7.26
CA LEU A 33 6.94 -1.62 7.31
C LEU A 33 6.70 -0.39 8.15
N ILE A 34 5.95 0.55 7.60
CA ILE A 34 5.50 1.75 8.28
C ILE A 34 3.99 1.72 8.23
N THR A 35 3.33 1.76 9.37
CA THR A 35 1.88 1.63 9.42
C THR A 35 1.23 2.94 9.83
N SER A 36 0.04 3.19 9.31
CA SER A 36 -0.75 4.37 9.66
C SER A 36 -2.23 3.99 9.70
N GLU A 37 -2.93 4.48 10.72
CA GLU A 37 -4.36 4.22 10.86
C GLU A 37 -5.22 5.32 10.26
N THR A 38 -4.63 6.45 9.87
CA THR A 38 -5.38 7.55 9.29
C THR A 38 -4.68 8.08 8.05
N VAL A 39 -5.48 8.65 7.15
CA VAL A 39 -4.95 9.28 5.96
C VAL A 39 -4.12 10.51 6.31
N GLU A 40 -4.55 11.28 7.30
CA GLU A 40 -3.80 12.47 7.71
C GLU A 40 -2.38 12.12 8.16
N GLU A 41 -2.26 11.09 8.97
CA GLU A 41 -0.94 10.66 9.41
C GLU A 41 -0.11 10.13 8.25
N ALA A 42 -0.75 9.35 7.36
CA ALA A 42 -0.05 8.81 6.20
C ALA A 42 0.50 9.92 5.31
N LEU A 43 -0.29 10.96 5.08
CA LEU A 43 0.16 12.08 4.26
C LEU A 43 1.32 12.83 4.93
N ARG A 44 1.28 13.00 6.24
CA ARG A 44 2.40 13.61 6.96
C ARG A 44 3.66 12.79 6.83
N LEU A 45 3.51 11.46 6.89
CA LEU A 45 4.67 10.57 6.73
C LEU A 45 5.26 10.70 5.32
N LEU A 46 4.41 10.80 4.30
CA LEU A 46 4.88 10.97 2.94
C LEU A 46 5.61 12.30 2.74
N ASP A 47 5.17 13.34 3.42
CA ASP A 47 5.86 14.64 3.37
C ASP A 47 7.20 14.60 4.11
N ALA A 48 7.28 13.80 5.17
CA ALA A 48 8.45 13.79 6.04
C ALA A 48 9.58 12.91 5.53
N ARG A 49 9.27 11.86 4.76
CA ARG A 49 10.29 10.93 4.31
C ARG A 49 9.85 10.24 3.02
N PRO A 50 10.81 9.82 2.20
CA PRO A 50 10.47 9.01 1.04
C PRO A 50 10.06 7.61 1.46
N VAL A 51 9.12 7.03 0.70
CA VAL A 51 8.77 5.62 0.83
C VAL A 51 8.81 5.00 -0.55
N ASP A 52 9.12 3.71 -0.61
CA ASP A 52 9.22 3.02 -1.91
C ASP A 52 7.87 2.57 -2.41
N ALA A 53 6.95 2.24 -1.51
CA ALA A 53 5.65 1.72 -1.89
C ALA A 53 4.59 2.04 -0.85
N ILE A 54 3.35 2.06 -1.30
CA ILE A 54 2.18 2.37 -0.47
C ILE A 54 1.12 1.30 -0.72
N LEU A 55 0.60 0.73 0.35
CA LEU A 55 -0.52 -0.21 0.28
C LEU A 55 -1.64 0.35 1.13
N SER A 56 -2.76 0.70 0.51
CA SER A 56 -3.88 1.33 1.20
C SER A 56 -5.13 0.49 1.14
N ASP A 57 -5.85 0.44 2.26
CA ASP A 57 -7.21 -0.08 2.27
C ASP A 57 -8.09 0.86 1.43
N GLN A 58 -9.12 0.29 0.80
CA GLN A 58 -10.04 1.09 -0.01
C GLN A 58 -11.09 1.80 0.85
N ARG A 59 -11.62 1.12 1.85
CA ARG A 59 -12.72 1.67 2.64
C ARG A 59 -12.23 2.24 3.95
N MET A 60 -12.17 3.57 4.06
CA MET A 60 -11.71 4.25 5.25
C MET A 60 -12.67 5.39 5.59
N PRO A 61 -12.75 5.79 6.87
CA PRO A 61 -13.63 6.92 7.24
C PRO A 61 -13.22 8.21 6.53
N GLY A 62 -14.20 8.87 5.93
CA GLY A 62 -14.00 10.17 5.32
C GLY A 62 -13.32 10.21 3.98
N THR A 63 -12.75 9.09 3.53
CA THR A 63 -12.07 9.05 2.25
C THR A 63 -11.93 7.61 1.78
N SER A 64 -11.63 7.42 0.50
CA SER A 64 -11.34 6.11 -0.03
C SER A 64 -9.86 5.94 -0.24
N GLY A 65 -9.41 4.68 -0.36
CA GLY A 65 -8.02 4.41 -0.69
C GLY A 65 -7.63 5.01 -2.02
N LEU A 66 -8.53 4.98 -3.01
CA LEU A 66 -8.23 5.59 -4.31
C LEU A 66 -8.02 7.09 -4.19
N GLN A 67 -8.84 7.77 -3.38
CA GLN A 67 -8.66 9.21 -3.14
C GLN A 67 -7.34 9.48 -2.44
N PHE A 68 -7.01 8.67 -1.44
CA PHE A 68 -5.73 8.81 -0.75
C PHE A 68 -4.56 8.57 -1.72
N LEU A 69 -4.64 7.52 -2.55
CA LEU A 69 -3.54 7.22 -3.47
C LEU A 69 -3.37 8.30 -4.52
N ALA A 70 -4.44 8.97 -4.93
CA ALA A 70 -4.33 10.10 -5.84
C ALA A 70 -3.53 11.23 -5.21
N GLU A 71 -3.79 11.52 -3.93
CA GLU A 71 -3.04 12.55 -3.22
C GLU A 71 -1.60 12.12 -2.97
N ALA A 72 -1.41 10.84 -2.62
CA ALA A 72 -0.07 10.30 -2.40
C ALA A 72 0.78 10.39 -3.67
N ALA A 73 0.17 10.19 -4.84
CA ALA A 73 0.89 10.29 -6.11
C ALA A 73 1.43 11.68 -6.37
N ARG A 74 0.77 12.71 -5.86
CA ARG A 74 1.25 14.08 -5.99
C ARG A 74 2.48 14.31 -5.13
N ARG A 75 2.53 13.70 -3.95
CA ARG A 75 3.62 13.91 -2.98
C ARG A 75 4.82 13.02 -3.27
N ARG A 76 4.56 11.80 -3.70
CA ARG A 76 5.60 10.82 -3.99
C ARG A 76 5.25 10.09 -5.29
N PRO A 77 5.43 10.74 -6.44
CA PRO A 77 5.02 10.13 -7.72
C PRO A 77 5.76 8.84 -8.04
N ASP A 78 6.95 8.65 -7.48
CA ASP A 78 7.73 7.44 -7.74
C ASP A 78 7.36 6.28 -6.81
N ALA A 79 6.59 6.52 -5.76
CA ALA A 79 6.19 5.44 -4.86
C ALA A 79 5.19 4.53 -5.57
N ILE A 80 5.43 3.23 -5.47
CA ILE A 80 4.55 2.23 -6.07
C ILE A 80 3.25 2.20 -5.28
N ARG A 81 2.13 2.32 -5.96
CA ARG A 81 0.81 2.38 -5.34
C ARG A 81 0.08 1.07 -5.47
N MET A 82 -0.47 0.58 -4.36
CA MET A 82 -1.19 -0.68 -4.31
C MET A 82 -2.43 -0.50 -3.43
N LEU A 83 -3.43 -1.32 -3.68
CA LEU A 83 -4.72 -1.22 -2.99
C LEU A 83 -5.12 -2.58 -2.42
N ILE A 84 -5.71 -2.57 -1.23
CA ILE A 84 -6.30 -3.79 -0.65
C ILE A 84 -7.78 -3.53 -0.43
N THR A 85 -8.63 -4.47 -0.86
CA THR A 85 -10.08 -4.30 -0.84
C THR A 85 -10.78 -5.53 -0.31
N GLY A 86 -12.01 -5.36 0.17
CA GLY A 86 -12.88 -6.50 0.42
C GLY A 86 -13.33 -7.12 -0.90
N TRP A 87 -13.58 -8.41 -0.88
CA TRP A 87 -13.91 -9.12 -2.11
C TRP A 87 -15.25 -8.66 -2.73
N THR A 88 -16.10 -8.00 -1.95
CA THR A 88 -17.37 -7.49 -2.46
C THR A 88 -17.26 -6.09 -3.08
N GLU A 89 -16.10 -5.46 -2.96
CA GLU A 89 -15.94 -4.12 -3.49
C GLU A 89 -15.60 -4.17 -4.97
N GLU A 90 -16.32 -3.39 -5.75
CA GLU A 90 -16.08 -3.31 -7.19
C GLU A 90 -15.41 -1.98 -7.50
N ILE A 91 -14.23 -2.07 -8.10
CA ILE A 91 -13.47 -0.89 -8.49
C ILE A 91 -13.26 -0.96 -9.98
N PRO A 92 -13.71 0.05 -10.73
CA PRO A 92 -13.53 0.03 -12.18
C PRO A 92 -12.05 -0.06 -12.56
N PRO A 93 -11.67 -0.99 -13.44
CA PRO A 93 -10.27 -1.12 -13.84
C PRO A 93 -9.67 0.18 -14.38
N ALA A 94 -10.49 1.01 -15.02
CA ALA A 94 -10.00 2.29 -15.55
C ALA A 94 -9.48 3.21 -14.45
N GLN A 95 -10.12 3.18 -13.26
CA GLN A 95 -9.65 4.01 -12.14
C GLN A 95 -8.32 3.50 -11.61
N LEU A 96 -8.15 2.18 -11.54
CA LEU A 96 -6.89 1.60 -11.09
C LEU A 96 -5.77 1.99 -12.04
N GLU A 97 -6.05 1.93 -13.33
CA GLU A 97 -5.06 2.28 -14.33
C GLU A 97 -4.71 3.77 -14.29
N GLN A 98 -5.71 4.62 -14.16
CA GLN A 98 -5.49 6.07 -14.09
C GLN A 98 -4.58 6.46 -12.95
N LEU A 99 -4.73 5.80 -11.81
CA LEU A 99 -3.94 6.10 -10.62
C LEU A 99 -2.64 5.30 -10.57
N GLY A 100 -2.39 4.48 -11.58
CA GLY A 100 -1.18 3.67 -11.61
C GLY A 100 -1.10 2.65 -10.50
N VAL A 101 -2.25 2.11 -10.09
CA VAL A 101 -2.28 1.08 -9.06
C VAL A 101 -1.67 -0.19 -9.61
N ARG A 102 -0.54 -0.60 -9.03
CA ARG A 102 0.26 -1.69 -9.56
C ARG A 102 -0.25 -3.06 -9.13
N ALA A 103 -0.91 -3.14 -7.99
CA ALA A 103 -1.40 -4.41 -7.47
C ALA A 103 -2.68 -4.19 -6.69
N LEU A 104 -3.56 -5.18 -6.75
CA LEU A 104 -4.81 -5.20 -6.01
C LEU A 104 -4.84 -6.48 -5.18
N ILE A 105 -5.01 -6.33 -3.89
CA ILE A 105 -5.03 -7.45 -2.94
C ILE A 105 -6.43 -7.52 -2.36
N THR A 106 -6.95 -8.74 -2.22
CA THR A 106 -8.31 -8.94 -1.70
C THR A 106 -8.27 -9.39 -0.24
N LYS A 107 -9.18 -8.88 0.57
CA LYS A 107 -9.39 -9.34 1.95
C LYS A 107 -10.47 -10.41 1.95
N PRO A 108 -10.30 -11.48 2.67
CA PRO A 108 -9.06 -11.93 3.32
C PRO A 108 -8.05 -12.35 2.26
N TRP A 109 -6.78 -12.22 2.59
CA TRP A 109 -5.73 -12.60 1.64
C TRP A 109 -5.16 -13.96 2.00
N ASP A 110 -4.59 -14.60 0.98
CA ASP A 110 -3.75 -15.77 1.17
C ASP A 110 -2.31 -15.28 1.33
N ASP A 111 -1.61 -15.74 2.38
CA ASP A 111 -0.26 -15.24 2.66
C ASP A 111 0.69 -15.45 1.49
N GLY A 112 0.65 -16.62 0.87
CA GLY A 112 1.53 -16.89 -0.26
C GLY A 112 1.25 -15.99 -1.44
N LYS A 113 -0.01 -15.76 -1.74
CA LYS A 113 -0.40 -14.88 -2.84
C LYS A 113 -0.04 -13.42 -2.53
N LEU A 114 -0.24 -12.99 -1.30
CA LEU A 114 0.14 -11.65 -0.87
C LEU A 114 1.63 -11.42 -1.10
N LYS A 115 2.44 -12.33 -0.61
CA LYS A 115 3.90 -12.21 -0.73
C LYS A 115 4.32 -12.20 -2.19
N ALA A 116 3.76 -13.10 -3.00
CA ALA A 116 4.11 -13.17 -4.42
C ALA A 116 3.68 -11.90 -5.16
N THR A 117 2.50 -11.38 -4.84
CA THR A 117 2.01 -10.15 -5.46
C THR A 117 2.91 -8.97 -5.15
N LEU A 118 3.28 -8.81 -3.88
CA LEU A 118 4.15 -7.72 -3.47
C LEU A 118 5.55 -7.85 -4.07
N ARG A 119 6.09 -9.07 -4.11
CA ARG A 119 7.40 -9.29 -4.71
C ARG A 119 7.42 -8.86 -6.16
N ARG A 120 6.35 -9.20 -6.92
CA ARG A 120 6.26 -8.81 -8.32
C ARG A 120 6.12 -7.30 -8.47
N ALA A 121 5.25 -6.70 -7.67
CA ALA A 121 4.98 -5.27 -7.76
C ALA A 121 6.20 -4.43 -7.38
N LEU A 122 6.98 -4.91 -6.42
CA LEU A 122 8.11 -4.15 -5.88
C LEU A 122 9.45 -4.52 -6.52
N LYS A 123 9.43 -5.39 -7.51
CA LYS A 123 10.63 -5.81 -8.19
C LYS A 123 11.26 -4.64 -8.96
N PRO A 124 12.55 -4.37 -8.76
CA PRO A 124 13.21 -3.27 -9.48
C PRO A 124 13.08 -3.43 -10.99
N GLY A 125 12.71 -2.31 -11.65
CA GLY A 125 12.57 -2.31 -13.11
C GLY A 125 11.45 -3.15 -13.62
N GLY A 126 10.72 -3.81 -12.73
CA GLY A 126 9.77 -4.80 -13.15
C GLY A 126 8.38 -4.26 -13.24
N GLY A 127 8.21 -3.25 -13.45
CA GLY A 127 6.86 -2.85 -13.58
C GLY A 127 5.96 -4.03 -13.83
#